data_818e13b7c800d0118e32d844068645c2
#
_entry.id   818e13b7c800d0118e32d844068645c2
#
_cell.length_a   1.000
_cell.length_b   1.000
_cell.length_c   1.000
_cell.angle_alpha   90.00
_cell.angle_beta   90.00
_cell.angle_gamma   90.00
#
_symmetry.space_group_name_H-M   'P 1'
#
loop_
_entity.id
_entity.type
_entity.pdbx_description
1 polymer ?
#
loop_
_entity_poly.entity_id
_entity_poly.type
_entity_poly.pdbx_seq_one_letter_code
_entity_poly.pdbx_strand_id
1 'polypeptide(L)'
;AGFISTQAHAKLNAFACEPEWGSMLQELAGDKINIDVGTSALQDVHQIEAKPSLIAKVRRANIIVCTGADLEIGWLPMLIRQSGNSSIASGPGHFMVASQVTTLEKPSQLDRANGDVHPMGNPHIQMDPHRLLAVAKALTARLVALDSSNAAIYQQNFTAFSTRWNAAIKRWDAKAAPLKGRKI
;
A
#
# COMPACT_ATOMS: atom_id res chain seq x y z
N ALA A 1 -45.63 -4.05 9.15
CA ALA A 1 -44.51 -4.36 8.26
C ALA A 1 -43.50 -3.23 8.37
N GLY A 2 -42.39 -3.44 9.12
CA GLY A 2 -41.30 -2.47 9.23
C GLY A 2 -40.43 -2.55 8.00
N PHE A 3 -40.26 -1.43 7.28
CA PHE A 3 -39.29 -1.31 6.22
C PHE A 3 -37.90 -1.18 6.87
N ILE A 4 -37.07 -2.21 6.74
CA ILE A 4 -35.63 -2.12 7.03
C ILE A 4 -35.04 -1.31 5.89
N SER A 5 -34.80 -0.04 6.12
CA SER A 5 -34.00 0.78 5.18
C SER A 5 -32.54 0.33 5.23
N THR A 6 -32.09 -0.42 4.25
CA THR A 6 -30.67 -0.67 4.03
C THR A 6 -30.05 0.63 3.53
N GLN A 7 -29.40 1.37 4.43
CA GLN A 7 -28.53 2.48 4.00
C GLN A 7 -27.38 1.89 3.16
N ALA A 8 -27.40 2.19 1.88
CA ALA A 8 -26.24 1.92 1.02
C ALA A 8 -25.11 2.86 1.46
N HIS A 9 -24.18 2.35 2.23
CA HIS A 9 -22.94 3.09 2.53
C HIS A 9 -22.14 3.28 1.23
N ALA A 10 -21.72 4.51 0.97
CA ALA A 10 -20.85 4.79 -0.16
C ALA A 10 -19.54 4.03 0.02
N LYS A 11 -19.07 3.40 -1.05
CA LYS A 11 -17.77 2.69 -1.04
C LYS A 11 -16.64 3.66 -0.71
N LEU A 12 -15.64 3.17 0.02
CA LEU A 12 -14.39 3.92 0.18
C LEU A 12 -13.73 4.15 -1.17
N ASN A 13 -13.11 5.31 -1.34
CA ASN A 13 -12.22 5.59 -2.47
C ASN A 13 -10.77 5.49 -1.98
N ALA A 14 -9.99 4.62 -2.57
CA ALA A 14 -8.57 4.46 -2.31
C ALA A 14 -7.74 4.98 -3.47
N PHE A 15 -6.61 5.58 -3.16
CA PHE A 15 -5.56 5.88 -4.10
C PHE A 15 -4.33 5.05 -3.73
N ALA A 16 -3.93 4.12 -4.59
CA ALA A 16 -2.69 3.38 -4.47
C ALA A 16 -1.61 4.05 -5.32
N CYS A 17 -0.45 4.31 -4.76
CA CYS A 17 0.65 4.89 -5.52
C CYS A 17 1.14 3.90 -6.58
N GLU A 18 1.37 2.65 -6.20
CA GLU A 18 1.87 1.59 -7.05
C GLU A 18 0.83 0.47 -7.22
N PRO A 19 0.90 -0.30 -8.34
CA PRO A 19 -0.05 -1.37 -8.65
C PRO A 19 -0.15 -2.47 -7.59
N GLU A 20 0.96 -2.81 -6.92
CA GLU A 20 1.00 -3.84 -5.88
C GLU A 20 0.12 -3.48 -4.68
N TRP A 21 0.09 -2.20 -4.29
CA TRP A 21 -0.79 -1.75 -3.20
C TRP A 21 -2.25 -1.70 -3.63
N GLY A 22 -2.50 -1.40 -4.91
CA GLY A 22 -3.83 -1.55 -5.50
C GLY A 22 -4.31 -2.99 -5.45
N SER A 23 -3.44 -3.95 -5.77
CA SER A 23 -3.74 -5.38 -5.70
C SER A 23 -3.99 -5.85 -4.26
N MET A 24 -3.20 -5.36 -3.30
CA MET A 24 -3.41 -5.67 -1.88
C MET A 24 -4.74 -5.11 -1.36
N LEU A 25 -5.08 -3.88 -1.72
CA LEU A 25 -6.39 -3.29 -1.40
C LEU A 25 -7.53 -4.13 -1.99
N GLN A 26 -7.42 -4.60 -3.22
CA GLN A 26 -8.41 -5.46 -3.86
C GLN A 26 -8.57 -6.80 -3.13
N GLU A 27 -7.46 -7.42 -2.70
CA GLU A 27 -7.49 -8.67 -1.90
C GLU A 27 -8.18 -8.48 -0.55
N LEU A 28 -7.94 -7.34 0.12
CA LEU A 28 -8.46 -7.10 1.46
C LEU A 28 -9.88 -6.54 1.49
N ALA A 29 -10.26 -5.74 0.50
CA ALA A 29 -11.54 -5.03 0.51
C ALA A 29 -12.53 -5.50 -0.54
N GLY A 30 -12.09 -6.20 -1.58
CA GLY A 30 -12.96 -6.73 -2.62
C GLY A 30 -13.78 -5.63 -3.31
N ASP A 31 -15.08 -5.82 -3.35
CA ASP A 31 -16.05 -4.90 -3.96
C ASP A 31 -16.45 -3.71 -3.06
N LYS A 32 -15.91 -3.62 -1.84
CA LYS A 32 -16.25 -2.57 -0.87
C LYS A 32 -15.47 -1.28 -1.06
N ILE A 33 -14.54 -1.26 -2.01
CA ILE A 33 -13.65 -0.13 -2.26
C ILE A 33 -13.54 0.16 -3.75
N ASN A 34 -13.42 1.45 -4.10
CA ASN A 34 -13.01 1.90 -5.43
C ASN A 34 -11.53 2.20 -5.38
N ILE A 35 -10.75 1.65 -6.31
CA ILE A 35 -9.30 1.78 -6.30
C ILE A 35 -8.85 2.55 -7.54
N ASP A 36 -8.19 3.69 -7.30
CA ASP A 36 -7.42 4.40 -8.31
C ASP A 36 -5.93 4.08 -8.12
N VAL A 37 -5.22 3.73 -9.18
CA VAL A 37 -3.77 3.52 -9.15
C VAL A 37 -3.07 4.70 -9.79
N GLY A 38 -2.01 5.18 -9.14
CA GLY A 38 -1.25 6.38 -9.57
C GLY A 38 -0.26 6.10 -10.67
N THR A 39 0.34 4.91 -10.66
CA THR A 39 1.40 4.49 -11.58
C THR A 39 1.05 3.17 -12.27
N SER A 40 1.87 2.77 -13.20
CA SER A 40 1.80 1.45 -13.85
C SER A 40 3.14 0.74 -13.74
N ALA A 41 3.16 -0.57 -13.93
CA ALA A 41 4.38 -1.39 -13.91
C ALA A 41 5.42 -1.02 -14.99
N LEU A 42 5.04 -0.16 -15.96
CA LEU A 42 5.92 0.31 -17.04
C LEU A 42 6.50 1.70 -16.78
N GLN A 43 6.21 2.30 -15.63
CA GLN A 43 6.67 3.64 -15.27
C GLN A 43 7.72 3.56 -14.17
N ASP A 44 8.69 4.47 -14.22
CA ASP A 44 9.59 4.71 -13.11
C ASP A 44 8.85 5.46 -12.00
N VAL A 45 8.63 4.79 -10.88
CA VAL A 45 7.88 5.34 -9.74
C VAL A 45 8.56 6.56 -9.09
N HIS A 46 9.87 6.73 -9.28
CA HIS A 46 10.60 7.90 -8.75
C HIS A 46 10.28 9.18 -9.54
N GLN A 47 9.85 9.06 -10.81
CA GLN A 47 9.72 10.17 -11.76
C GLN A 47 8.31 10.24 -12.36
N ILE A 48 7.31 10.45 -11.51
CA ILE A 48 5.92 10.61 -11.93
C ILE A 48 5.58 12.12 -11.99
N GLU A 49 4.88 12.51 -13.04
CA GLU A 49 4.35 13.85 -13.14
C GLU A 49 3.06 14.01 -12.33
N ALA A 50 2.99 15.03 -11.48
CA ALA A 50 1.80 15.36 -10.68
C ALA A 50 0.69 15.97 -11.56
N LYS A 51 0.05 15.15 -12.39
CA LYS A 51 -1.00 15.58 -13.34
C LYS A 51 -2.29 15.97 -12.61
N PRO A 52 -3.07 16.91 -13.17
CA PRO A 52 -4.38 17.31 -12.62
C PRO A 52 -5.32 16.13 -12.36
N SER A 53 -5.28 15.10 -13.21
CA SER A 53 -6.07 13.87 -13.03
C SER A 53 -5.70 13.09 -11.77
N LEU A 54 -4.41 13.01 -11.42
CA LEU A 54 -3.94 12.37 -10.19
C LEU A 54 -4.32 13.21 -8.96
N ILE A 55 -4.19 14.54 -9.05
CA ILE A 55 -4.62 15.46 -7.98
C ILE A 55 -6.11 15.28 -7.69
N ALA A 56 -6.95 15.18 -8.72
CA ALA A 56 -8.39 14.96 -8.56
C ALA A 56 -8.70 13.59 -7.91
N LYS A 57 -7.91 12.55 -8.20
CA LYS A 57 -8.04 11.22 -7.56
C LYS A 57 -7.69 11.30 -6.08
N VAL A 58 -6.57 11.90 -5.70
CA VAL A 58 -6.17 12.08 -4.30
C VAL A 58 -7.16 12.96 -3.53
N ARG A 59 -7.73 14.00 -4.17
CA ARG A 59 -8.73 14.87 -3.55
C ARG A 59 -9.96 14.12 -3.06
N ARG A 60 -10.45 13.13 -3.82
CA ARG A 60 -11.63 12.33 -3.45
C ARG A 60 -11.33 11.08 -2.66
N ALA A 61 -10.05 10.73 -2.46
CA ALA A 61 -9.66 9.54 -1.75
C ALA A 61 -9.99 9.63 -0.25
N ASN A 62 -10.45 8.53 0.31
CA ASN A 62 -10.59 8.33 1.76
C ASN A 62 -9.31 7.78 2.37
N ILE A 63 -8.52 7.06 1.57
CA ILE A 63 -7.23 6.50 1.94
C ILE A 63 -6.25 6.58 0.76
N ILE A 64 -5.00 6.92 1.07
CA ILE A 64 -3.85 6.76 0.17
C ILE A 64 -2.96 5.65 0.70
N VAL A 65 -2.50 4.76 -0.18
CA VAL A 65 -1.57 3.67 0.15
C VAL A 65 -0.37 3.78 -0.77
N CYS A 66 0.75 4.20 -0.22
CA CYS A 66 2.01 4.40 -0.93
C CYS A 66 3.14 3.68 -0.21
N THR A 67 4.23 3.42 -0.89
CA THR A 67 5.39 2.76 -0.30
C THR A 67 6.03 3.61 0.79
N GLY A 68 6.29 4.88 0.54
CA GLY A 68 7.02 5.75 1.46
C GLY A 68 8.54 5.51 1.42
N ALA A 69 9.24 5.87 2.51
CA ALA A 69 10.71 5.80 2.57
C ALA A 69 11.39 6.52 1.39
N ASP A 70 10.82 7.67 1.02
CA ASP A 70 11.27 8.56 -0.07
C ASP A 70 11.13 7.99 -1.50
N LEU A 71 10.46 6.85 -1.69
CA LEU A 71 10.25 6.30 -3.03
C LEU A 71 9.51 7.29 -3.95
N GLU A 72 8.44 7.89 -3.45
CA GLU A 72 7.59 8.83 -4.20
C GLU A 72 7.90 10.30 -3.90
N ILE A 73 9.08 10.60 -3.35
CA ILE A 73 9.44 11.95 -2.87
C ILE A 73 9.36 13.01 -3.98
N GLY A 74 9.61 12.63 -5.23
CA GLY A 74 9.60 13.53 -6.38
C GLY A 74 8.21 14.06 -6.76
N TRP A 75 7.12 13.41 -6.34
CA TRP A 75 5.78 13.76 -6.83
C TRP A 75 4.67 13.70 -5.78
N LEU A 76 4.69 12.74 -4.86
CA LEU A 76 3.62 12.52 -3.88
C LEU A 76 3.37 13.72 -2.97
N PRO A 77 4.39 14.41 -2.41
CA PRO A 77 4.17 15.58 -1.56
C PRO A 77 3.42 16.71 -2.28
N MET A 78 3.69 16.90 -3.57
CA MET A 78 2.99 17.89 -4.40
C MET A 78 1.54 17.48 -4.62
N LEU A 79 1.26 16.22 -4.96
CA LEU A 79 -0.10 15.70 -5.12
C LEU A 79 -0.94 15.90 -3.85
N ILE A 80 -0.40 15.51 -2.70
CA ILE A 80 -1.08 15.64 -1.41
C ILE A 80 -1.41 17.11 -1.15
N ARG A 81 -0.44 18.00 -1.28
CA ARG A 81 -0.63 19.44 -1.05
C ARG A 81 -1.69 20.03 -1.98
N GLN A 82 -1.61 19.75 -3.28
CA GLN A 82 -2.54 20.30 -4.27
C GLN A 82 -3.93 19.67 -4.22
N SER A 83 -4.06 18.47 -3.66
CA SER A 83 -5.36 17.83 -3.45
C SER A 83 -6.22 18.58 -2.43
N GLY A 84 -5.61 19.25 -1.44
CA GLY A 84 -6.31 19.90 -0.33
C GLY A 84 -7.02 18.93 0.59
N ASN A 85 -6.74 17.63 0.52
CA ASN A 85 -7.39 16.59 1.32
C ASN A 85 -6.65 16.41 2.65
N SER A 86 -7.20 16.97 3.74
CA SER A 86 -6.60 16.91 5.08
C SER A 86 -6.53 15.50 5.64
N SER A 87 -7.49 14.62 5.32
CA SER A 87 -7.47 13.22 5.74
C SER A 87 -6.25 12.48 5.17
N ILE A 88 -5.88 12.83 3.94
CA ILE A 88 -4.71 12.26 3.25
C ILE A 88 -3.41 12.95 3.70
N ALA A 89 -3.44 14.25 3.96
CA ALA A 89 -2.22 15.00 4.32
C ALA A 89 -1.64 14.58 5.67
N SER A 90 -2.47 14.40 6.69
CA SER A 90 -2.04 14.10 8.07
C SER A 90 -3.07 13.34 8.88
N GLY A 91 -4.18 12.95 8.29
CA GLY A 91 -5.29 12.27 8.95
C GLY A 91 -5.25 10.75 8.79
N PRO A 92 -6.35 10.08 9.16
CA PRO A 92 -6.45 8.62 9.15
C PRO A 92 -6.36 8.00 7.75
N GLY A 93 -6.55 8.79 6.70
CA GLY A 93 -6.39 8.34 5.31
C GLY A 93 -4.94 8.23 4.84
N HIS A 94 -3.97 8.69 5.61
CA HIS A 94 -2.54 8.61 5.26
C HIS A 94 -1.97 7.24 5.67
N PHE A 95 -1.59 6.41 4.70
CA PHE A 95 -1.00 5.09 4.95
C PHE A 95 0.27 4.88 4.13
N MET A 96 1.41 4.92 4.82
CA MET A 96 2.71 4.61 4.22
C MET A 96 3.15 3.22 4.64
N VAL A 97 3.40 2.37 3.64
CA VAL A 97 3.76 0.96 3.82
C VAL A 97 5.05 0.80 4.62
N ALA A 98 6.06 1.62 4.32
CA ALA A 98 7.35 1.60 5.03
C ALA A 98 7.21 1.84 6.54
N SER A 99 6.18 2.56 6.98
CA SER A 99 5.90 2.79 8.39
C SER A 99 5.27 1.59 9.10
N GLN A 100 4.88 0.54 8.35
CA GLN A 100 4.23 -0.65 8.90
C GLN A 100 5.22 -1.81 9.13
N VAL A 101 6.47 -1.64 8.74
CA VAL A 101 7.53 -2.64 8.92
C VAL A 101 8.62 -2.11 9.84
N THR A 102 9.23 -3.01 10.62
CA THR A 102 10.14 -2.63 11.69
C THR A 102 11.54 -2.23 11.23
N THR A 103 12.00 -2.75 10.10
CA THR A 103 13.39 -2.55 9.64
C THR A 103 13.45 -2.49 8.12
N LEU A 104 14.05 -1.40 7.62
CA LEU A 104 14.48 -1.29 6.23
C LEU A 104 16.02 -1.32 6.21
N GLU A 105 16.60 -2.04 5.25
CA GLU A 105 18.03 -2.06 5.04
C GLU A 105 18.50 -0.67 4.63
N LYS A 106 19.33 -0.05 5.47
CA LYS A 106 19.91 1.27 5.17
C LYS A 106 21.23 1.09 4.46
N PRO A 107 21.54 1.93 3.46
CA PRO A 107 22.82 1.89 2.80
C PRO A 107 23.92 2.31 3.78
N SER A 108 25.08 1.66 3.71
CA SER A 108 26.26 2.03 4.51
C SER A 108 26.88 3.34 4.06
N GLN A 109 26.71 3.69 2.79
CA GLN A 109 27.19 4.95 2.19
C GLN A 109 26.16 5.46 1.18
N LEU A 110 25.96 6.77 1.18
CA LEU A 110 25.12 7.48 0.21
C LEU A 110 26.00 7.91 -0.95
N ASP A 111 26.27 7.00 -1.87
CA ASP A 111 27.08 7.26 -3.07
C ASP A 111 26.23 6.98 -4.32
N ARG A 112 26.19 7.96 -5.25
CA ARG A 112 25.51 7.81 -6.55
C ARG A 112 26.06 6.67 -7.41
N ALA A 113 27.29 6.24 -7.18
CA ALA A 113 27.88 5.08 -7.85
C ALA A 113 27.16 3.75 -7.49
N ASN A 114 26.40 3.73 -6.39
CA ASN A 114 25.63 2.58 -5.93
C ASN A 114 24.21 2.51 -6.50
N GLY A 115 23.87 3.35 -7.50
CA GLY A 115 22.54 3.40 -8.09
C GLY A 115 21.53 4.22 -7.26
N ASP A 116 20.25 3.84 -7.33
CA ASP A 116 19.17 4.49 -6.57
C ASP A 116 19.25 4.12 -5.09
N VAL A 117 19.99 4.91 -4.35
CA VAL A 117 20.20 4.71 -2.91
C VAL A 117 19.16 5.48 -2.12
N HIS A 118 18.36 4.78 -1.32
CA HIS A 118 17.33 5.36 -0.48
C HIS A 118 17.84 5.61 0.95
N PRO A 119 18.03 6.88 1.37
CA PRO A 119 18.59 7.22 2.70
C PRO A 119 17.75 6.70 3.87
N MET A 120 16.43 6.63 3.68
CA MET A 120 15.49 6.14 4.71
C MET A 120 15.48 4.62 4.83
N GLY A 121 16.17 3.91 3.94
CA GLY A 121 16.23 2.46 3.84
C GLY A 121 15.52 1.94 2.60
N ASN A 122 15.77 0.67 2.27
CA ASN A 122 15.24 0.02 1.06
C ASN A 122 13.71 0.01 1.03
N PRO A 123 13.05 0.77 0.12
CA PRO A 123 11.61 0.89 0.05
C PRO A 123 10.93 -0.28 -0.67
N HIS A 124 11.69 -1.20 -1.30
CA HIS A 124 11.14 -2.28 -2.13
C HIS A 124 10.55 -3.42 -1.28
N ILE A 125 9.66 -3.06 -0.36
CA ILE A 125 9.02 -3.95 0.62
C ILE A 125 8.17 -5.03 -0.06
N GLN A 126 7.61 -4.73 -1.24
CA GLN A 126 6.84 -5.67 -2.04
C GLN A 126 7.63 -6.92 -2.47
N MET A 127 8.96 -6.85 -2.43
CA MET A 127 9.83 -7.99 -2.74
C MET A 127 10.07 -8.92 -1.54
N ASP A 128 9.61 -8.55 -0.34
CA ASP A 128 9.73 -9.37 0.88
C ASP A 128 8.37 -9.95 1.28
N PRO A 129 8.11 -11.24 1.01
CA PRO A 129 6.83 -11.86 1.30
C PRO A 129 6.50 -11.91 2.79
N HIS A 130 7.49 -11.91 3.68
CA HIS A 130 7.27 -11.92 5.14
C HIS A 130 6.77 -10.55 5.61
N ARG A 131 7.35 -9.45 5.11
CA ARG A 131 6.93 -8.09 5.44
C ARG A 131 5.52 -7.77 4.94
N LEU A 132 5.14 -8.32 3.78
CA LEU A 132 3.80 -8.11 3.22
C LEU A 132 2.65 -8.56 4.13
N LEU A 133 2.86 -9.58 4.97
CA LEU A 133 1.84 -9.98 5.97
C LEU A 133 1.61 -8.90 7.04
N ALA A 134 2.68 -8.25 7.50
CA ALA A 134 2.57 -7.16 8.46
C ALA A 134 1.84 -5.96 7.83
N VAL A 135 2.18 -5.62 6.58
CA VAL A 135 1.50 -4.56 5.82
C VAL A 135 0.02 -4.87 5.65
N ALA A 136 -0.33 -6.08 5.20
CA ALA A 136 -1.72 -6.50 5.01
C ALA A 136 -2.54 -6.42 6.30
N LYS A 137 -1.95 -6.84 7.44
CA LYS A 137 -2.57 -6.73 8.76
C LYS A 137 -2.84 -5.27 9.15
N ALA A 138 -1.86 -4.40 8.98
CA ALA A 138 -1.98 -2.98 9.32
C ALA A 138 -2.99 -2.28 8.40
N LEU A 139 -2.98 -2.60 7.11
CA LEU A 139 -3.92 -2.05 6.13
C LEU A 139 -5.35 -2.50 6.43
N THR A 140 -5.56 -3.76 6.80
CA THR A 140 -6.88 -4.26 7.23
C THR A 140 -7.39 -3.48 8.44
N ALA A 141 -6.56 -3.26 9.46
CA ALA A 141 -6.94 -2.46 10.63
C ALA A 141 -7.31 -1.02 10.24
N ARG A 142 -6.61 -0.42 9.28
CA ARG A 142 -6.91 0.91 8.77
C ARG A 142 -8.24 0.95 8.01
N LEU A 143 -8.53 -0.05 7.17
CA LEU A 143 -9.81 -0.17 6.45
C LEU A 143 -10.97 -0.31 7.43
N VAL A 144 -10.83 -1.15 8.47
CA VAL A 144 -11.83 -1.28 9.55
C VAL A 144 -12.08 0.04 10.27
N ALA A 145 -11.04 0.82 10.54
CA ALA A 145 -11.17 2.11 11.20
C ALA A 145 -11.88 3.17 10.33
N LEU A 146 -11.68 3.11 9.00
CA LEU A 146 -12.29 4.05 8.05
C LEU A 146 -13.72 3.66 7.65
N ASP A 147 -14.03 2.36 7.69
CA ASP A 147 -15.31 1.79 7.29
C ASP A 147 -15.68 0.60 8.17
N SER A 148 -16.12 0.91 9.38
CA SER A 148 -16.50 -0.09 10.39
C SER A 148 -17.70 -0.95 9.98
N SER A 149 -18.54 -0.45 9.08
CA SER A 149 -19.71 -1.19 8.58
C SER A 149 -19.32 -2.45 7.78
N ASN A 150 -18.16 -2.45 7.14
CA ASN A 150 -17.61 -3.57 6.39
C ASN A 150 -16.47 -4.32 7.14
N ALA A 151 -16.27 -4.04 8.44
CA ALA A 151 -15.17 -4.61 9.23
C ALA A 151 -15.07 -6.14 9.15
N ALA A 152 -16.21 -6.84 9.24
CA ALA A 152 -16.24 -8.31 9.17
C ALA A 152 -15.72 -8.84 7.82
N ILE A 153 -16.04 -8.16 6.72
CA ILE A 153 -15.60 -8.52 5.38
C ILE A 153 -14.08 -8.35 5.25
N TYR A 154 -13.54 -7.21 5.70
CA TYR A 154 -12.11 -6.94 5.68
C TYR A 154 -11.31 -7.96 6.49
N GLN A 155 -11.79 -8.32 7.68
CA GLN A 155 -11.18 -9.33 8.55
C GLN A 155 -11.23 -10.72 7.94
N GLN A 156 -12.35 -11.11 7.33
CA GLN A 156 -12.51 -12.39 6.64
C GLN A 156 -11.55 -12.48 5.44
N ASN A 157 -11.47 -11.44 4.63
CA ASN A 157 -10.58 -11.37 3.48
C ASN A 157 -9.11 -11.45 3.90
N PHE A 158 -8.73 -10.71 4.95
CA PHE A 158 -7.38 -10.81 5.51
C PHE A 158 -7.06 -12.22 6.01
N THR A 159 -7.98 -12.90 6.68
CA THR A 159 -7.79 -14.28 7.14
C THR A 159 -7.56 -15.22 5.95
N ALA A 160 -8.38 -15.11 4.92
CA ALA A 160 -8.24 -15.90 3.70
C ALA A 160 -6.92 -15.59 2.97
N PHE A 161 -6.57 -14.33 2.82
CA PHE A 161 -5.29 -13.89 2.23
C PHE A 161 -4.11 -14.44 3.03
N SER A 162 -4.06 -14.22 4.34
CA SER A 162 -2.93 -14.63 5.18
C SER A 162 -2.73 -16.14 5.18
N THR A 163 -3.80 -16.92 5.13
CA THR A 163 -3.72 -18.41 5.03
C THR A 163 -3.04 -18.83 3.72
N ARG A 164 -3.50 -18.29 2.57
CA ARG A 164 -2.89 -18.58 1.27
C ARG A 164 -1.45 -18.10 1.19
N TRP A 165 -1.19 -16.91 1.72
CA TRP A 165 0.13 -16.28 1.68
C TRP A 165 1.15 -17.04 2.52
N ASN A 166 0.81 -17.45 3.74
CA ASN A 166 1.67 -18.29 4.59
C ASN A 166 2.00 -19.63 3.93
N ALA A 167 1.01 -20.26 3.27
CA ALA A 167 1.27 -21.47 2.50
C ALA A 167 2.21 -21.23 1.31
N ALA A 168 2.11 -20.06 0.66
CA ALA A 168 3.03 -19.66 -0.42
C ALA A 168 4.44 -19.40 0.12
N ILE A 169 4.58 -18.68 1.23
CA ILE A 169 5.89 -18.44 1.88
C ILE A 169 6.59 -19.77 2.18
N LYS A 170 5.92 -20.73 2.78
CA LYS A 170 6.50 -22.06 3.06
C LYS A 170 7.06 -22.74 1.81
N ARG A 171 6.34 -22.64 0.67
CA ARG A 171 6.80 -23.21 -0.60
C ARG A 171 8.00 -22.45 -1.17
N TRP A 172 8.00 -21.11 -1.05
CA TRP A 172 9.11 -20.26 -1.55
C TRP A 172 10.35 -20.46 -0.72
N ASP A 173 10.25 -20.50 0.61
CA ASP A 173 11.37 -20.73 1.52
C ASP A 173 12.03 -22.09 1.24
N ALA A 174 11.21 -23.15 1.04
CA ALA A 174 11.73 -24.45 0.68
C ALA A 174 12.48 -24.46 -0.67
N LYS A 175 11.97 -23.73 -1.68
CA LYS A 175 12.62 -23.58 -2.97
C LYS A 175 13.89 -22.73 -2.91
N ALA A 176 13.90 -21.70 -2.07
CA ALA A 176 15.02 -20.78 -1.91
C ALA A 176 16.14 -21.35 -1.02
N ALA A 177 15.86 -22.34 -0.18
CA ALA A 177 16.84 -22.91 0.75
C ALA A 177 18.20 -23.30 0.12
N PRO A 178 18.27 -23.90 -1.09
CA PRO A 178 19.54 -24.20 -1.74
C PRO A 178 20.35 -22.99 -2.19
N LEU A 179 19.71 -21.81 -2.24
CA LEU A 179 20.35 -20.54 -2.67
C LEU A 179 20.98 -19.76 -1.51
N LYS A 180 20.73 -20.20 -0.27
CA LYS A 180 21.23 -19.52 0.93
C LYS A 180 22.75 -19.39 0.88
N GLY A 181 23.25 -18.14 1.00
CA GLY A 181 24.67 -17.81 0.97
C GLY A 181 25.29 -17.73 -0.43
N ARG A 182 24.51 -17.94 -1.50
CA ARG A 182 24.98 -17.68 -2.87
C ARG A 182 24.84 -16.17 -3.18
N LYS A 183 25.85 -15.61 -3.84
CA LYS A 183 25.75 -14.29 -4.46
C LYS A 183 25.00 -14.45 -5.79
N ILE A 184 23.98 -13.63 -6.00
CA ILE A 184 23.19 -13.51 -7.23
C ILE A 184 23.44 -12.13 -7.83
#